data_3232b263423e67d16e293081e38806ac
#
_entry.id   3232b263423e67d16e293081e38806ac
#
_cell.length_a   1.000
_cell.length_b   1.000
_cell.length_c   1.000
_cell.angle_alpha   90.00
_cell.angle_beta   90.00
_cell.angle_gamma   90.00
#
_symmetry.space_group_name_H-M   'P 1'
#
loop_
_entity.id
_entity.type
_entity.pdbx_description
1 polymer ?
#
loop_
_entity_poly.entity_id
_entity_poly.type
_entity_poly.pdbx_seq_one_letter_code
_entity_poly.pdbx_strand_id
1 'polypeptide(L)'
;MFMIKSDDQRQATARRIEGFEARIQRVREVHGAERADLFAKANRHHIAELREQIRLYDELKEKGLGPLHPKHPSEVGPYLVKARVVSGLSQTELAKKLGVSQPMVFKYENSEYQGVNLETLSRVAKMLEVSLNLETFHQPGSKGYDPKRQEATILFFTREVNNTFLGKTKLMKLLYYTDYEWIQKQGVSITRDSYVAKQYGPVPKRGEEALERLKKAGAIRIDKVKLGNYDQDRCTGLKEPDLSLFTTEEVAHLNNIAKRFESWTAKQMSDLTHEDQPWQSTRLGHEITLYRISEK
;
A
#
# COMPACT_ATOMS: atom_id res chain seq x y z
N MET A 1 9.74 -2.46 8.86
CA MET A 1 11.15 -2.84 9.18
C MET A 1 11.91 -1.57 9.55
N PHE A 2 12.60 -1.55 10.70
CA PHE A 2 13.31 -0.36 11.19
C PHE A 2 14.60 -0.13 10.39
N MET A 3 14.78 1.04 9.79
CA MET A 3 15.99 1.36 9.02
C MET A 3 17.09 1.93 9.92
N ILE A 4 18.32 1.43 9.81
CA ILE A 4 19.50 2.01 10.44
C ILE A 4 19.81 3.37 9.77
N LYS A 5 20.03 4.41 10.59
CA LYS A 5 20.18 5.80 10.12
C LYS A 5 21.58 6.39 10.43
N SER A 6 22.44 5.65 11.12
CA SER A 6 23.81 6.11 11.45
C SER A 6 24.75 4.94 11.68
N ASP A 7 26.07 5.20 11.57
CA ASP A 7 27.11 4.22 11.86
C ASP A 7 27.05 3.74 13.32
N ASP A 8 26.69 4.63 14.27
CA ASP A 8 26.48 4.24 15.68
C ASP A 8 25.34 3.24 15.84
N GLN A 9 24.21 3.45 15.15
CA GLN A 9 23.09 2.51 15.16
C GLN A 9 23.48 1.18 14.51
N ARG A 10 24.24 1.22 13.42
CA ARG A 10 24.77 0.02 12.77
C ARG A 10 25.65 -0.78 13.72
N GLN A 11 26.59 -0.12 14.42
CA GLN A 11 27.45 -0.77 15.41
C GLN A 11 26.66 -1.30 16.61
N ALA A 12 25.68 -0.54 17.10
CA ALA A 12 24.81 -0.99 18.18
C ALA A 12 24.01 -2.25 17.76
N THR A 13 23.52 -2.29 16.52
CA THR A 13 22.82 -3.45 15.96
C THR A 13 23.74 -4.65 15.84
N ALA A 14 25.00 -4.47 15.39
CA ALA A 14 26.00 -5.54 15.34
C ALA A 14 26.28 -6.12 16.74
N ARG A 15 26.50 -5.24 17.73
CA ARG A 15 26.70 -5.68 19.14
C ARG A 15 25.50 -6.44 19.70
N ARG A 16 24.29 -6.13 19.28
CA ARG A 16 23.09 -6.89 19.68
C ARG A 16 23.12 -8.30 19.10
N ILE A 17 23.53 -8.48 17.85
CA ILE A 17 23.69 -9.80 17.22
C ILE A 17 24.75 -10.62 17.99
N GLU A 18 25.92 -10.03 18.23
CA GLU A 18 27.00 -10.66 19.03
C GLU A 18 26.50 -11.07 20.41
N GLY A 19 25.69 -10.23 21.07
CA GLY A 19 25.05 -10.54 22.35
C GLY A 19 24.12 -11.75 22.28
N PHE A 20 23.35 -11.91 21.20
CA PHE A 20 22.53 -13.12 21.00
C PHE A 20 23.39 -14.36 20.78
N GLU A 21 24.42 -14.26 19.96
CA GLU A 21 25.36 -15.37 19.67
C GLU A 21 26.13 -15.81 20.93
N ALA A 22 26.62 -14.86 21.72
CA ALA A 22 27.27 -15.14 23.01
C ALA A 22 26.32 -15.83 24.00
N ARG A 23 25.03 -15.42 24.03
CA ARG A 23 24.02 -16.10 24.88
C ARG A 23 23.73 -17.51 24.41
N ILE A 24 23.64 -17.76 23.11
CA ILE A 24 23.46 -19.10 22.55
C ILE A 24 24.66 -19.99 22.97
N GLN A 25 25.88 -19.48 22.87
CA GLN A 25 27.07 -20.20 23.25
C GLN A 25 27.08 -20.50 24.75
N ARG A 26 26.75 -19.52 25.60
CA ARG A 26 26.67 -19.74 27.05
C ARG A 26 25.61 -20.78 27.43
N VAL A 27 24.44 -20.76 26.77
CA VAL A 27 23.42 -21.78 27.00
C VAL A 27 23.93 -23.17 26.60
N ARG A 28 24.75 -23.27 25.55
CA ARG A 28 25.37 -24.52 25.10
C ARG A 28 26.34 -25.07 26.15
N GLU A 29 27.16 -24.21 26.73
CA GLU A 29 28.17 -24.59 27.77
C GLU A 29 27.50 -25.02 29.07
N VAL A 30 26.44 -24.32 29.49
CA VAL A 30 25.79 -24.57 30.81
C VAL A 30 24.68 -25.61 30.72
N HIS A 31 23.91 -25.66 29.62
CA HIS A 31 22.69 -26.45 29.52
C HIS A 31 22.71 -27.49 28.39
N GLY A 32 23.82 -27.59 27.65
CA GLY A 32 23.98 -28.54 26.54
C GLY A 32 23.42 -28.05 25.20
N ALA A 33 23.78 -28.83 24.16
CA ALA A 33 23.51 -28.46 22.77
C ALA A 33 22.00 -28.33 22.45
N GLU A 34 21.18 -29.23 22.92
CA GLU A 34 19.75 -29.29 22.65
C GLU A 34 19.00 -27.98 23.08
N ARG A 35 19.31 -27.51 24.31
CA ARG A 35 18.76 -26.25 24.82
C ARG A 35 19.27 -25.03 24.06
N ALA A 36 20.58 -25.04 23.68
CA ALA A 36 21.15 -23.98 22.86
C ALA A 36 20.48 -23.91 21.49
N ASP A 37 20.22 -25.04 20.85
CA ASP A 37 19.54 -25.08 19.53
C ASP A 37 18.11 -24.63 19.60
N LEU A 38 17.37 -24.96 20.68
CA LEU A 38 16.04 -24.44 20.92
C LEU A 38 16.04 -22.91 21.10
N PHE A 39 16.99 -22.38 21.89
CA PHE A 39 17.16 -20.94 22.08
C PHE A 39 17.54 -20.22 20.78
N ALA A 40 18.47 -20.82 20.00
CA ALA A 40 18.85 -20.30 18.68
C ALA A 40 17.66 -20.29 17.71
N LYS A 41 16.87 -21.36 17.69
CA LYS A 41 15.65 -21.45 16.86
C LYS A 41 14.63 -20.37 17.22
N ALA A 42 14.40 -20.11 18.51
CA ALA A 42 13.48 -19.07 18.98
C ALA A 42 13.92 -17.65 18.58
N ASN A 43 15.23 -17.39 18.49
CA ASN A 43 15.77 -16.07 18.17
C ASN A 43 16.18 -15.92 16.69
N ARG A 44 16.08 -16.96 15.87
CA ARG A 44 16.54 -16.97 14.47
C ARG A 44 15.96 -15.86 13.64
N HIS A 45 14.63 -15.66 13.72
CA HIS A 45 13.95 -14.62 12.96
C HIS A 45 14.46 -13.23 13.34
N HIS A 46 14.57 -12.94 14.62
CA HIS A 46 15.05 -11.65 15.11
C HIS A 46 16.51 -11.37 14.72
N ILE A 47 17.39 -12.37 14.82
CA ILE A 47 18.80 -12.24 14.36
C ILE A 47 18.84 -12.01 12.84
N ALA A 48 18.00 -12.70 12.07
CA ALA A 48 17.92 -12.51 10.62
C ALA A 48 17.47 -11.09 10.25
N GLU A 49 16.46 -10.54 10.94
CA GLU A 49 16.01 -9.16 10.77
C GLU A 49 17.13 -8.14 11.08
N LEU A 50 17.86 -8.33 12.17
CA LEU A 50 18.97 -7.44 12.52
C LEU A 50 20.10 -7.49 11.49
N ARG A 51 20.44 -8.68 10.98
CA ARG A 51 21.42 -8.84 9.89
C ARG A 51 20.96 -8.17 8.60
N GLU A 52 19.69 -8.31 8.26
CA GLU A 52 19.12 -7.68 7.08
C GLU A 52 19.14 -6.14 7.18
N GLN A 53 18.86 -5.58 8.36
CA GLN A 53 18.99 -4.14 8.59
C GLN A 53 20.43 -3.64 8.36
N ILE A 54 21.44 -4.37 8.85
CA ILE A 54 22.85 -4.04 8.60
C ILE A 54 23.16 -4.14 7.12
N ARG A 55 22.76 -5.22 6.45
CA ARG A 55 22.99 -5.44 5.01
C ARG A 55 22.44 -4.29 4.18
N LEU A 56 21.18 -3.89 4.44
CA LEU A 56 20.54 -2.79 3.73
C LEU A 56 21.22 -1.44 3.97
N TYR A 57 21.72 -1.19 5.18
CA TYR A 57 22.48 0.01 5.49
C TYR A 57 23.82 0.04 4.76
N ASP A 58 24.58 -1.05 4.81
CA ASP A 58 25.90 -1.18 4.16
C ASP A 58 25.73 -1.07 2.62
N GLU A 59 24.73 -1.71 2.06
CA GLU A 59 24.39 -1.63 0.63
C GLU A 59 24.01 -0.20 0.20
N LEU A 60 23.24 0.51 1.04
CA LEU A 60 22.90 1.91 0.79
C LEU A 60 24.15 2.80 0.79
N LYS A 61 25.10 2.58 1.71
CA LYS A 61 26.35 3.33 1.78
C LYS A 61 27.27 3.03 0.60
N GLU A 62 27.30 1.79 0.13
CA GLU A 62 28.15 1.35 -0.99
C GLU A 62 27.61 1.79 -2.34
N LYS A 63 26.30 1.57 -2.60
CA LYS A 63 25.67 1.81 -3.90
C LYS A 63 25.08 3.21 -4.06
N GLY A 64 24.95 3.97 -2.96
CA GLY A 64 24.31 5.27 -2.96
C GLY A 64 22.77 5.16 -3.14
N LEU A 65 22.15 6.28 -3.49
CA LEU A 65 20.68 6.37 -3.68
C LEU A 65 20.20 5.65 -4.94
N GLY A 66 21.11 5.30 -5.86
CA GLY A 66 20.74 4.75 -7.16
C GLY A 66 19.84 5.70 -7.98
N PRO A 67 19.20 5.19 -9.05
CA PRO A 67 18.31 5.98 -9.90
C PRO A 67 16.92 6.22 -9.29
N LEU A 68 16.69 5.81 -8.04
CA LEU A 68 15.39 5.91 -7.37
C LEU A 68 15.17 7.36 -6.90
N HIS A 69 14.36 8.10 -7.64
CA HIS A 69 13.80 9.37 -7.19
C HIS A 69 12.41 9.14 -6.59
N PRO A 70 12.04 9.88 -5.52
CA PRO A 70 10.69 9.78 -4.95
C PRO A 70 9.67 10.18 -6.01
N LYS A 71 8.73 9.29 -6.29
CA LYS A 71 7.63 9.53 -7.23
C LYS A 71 6.41 10.10 -6.52
N HIS A 72 6.26 9.78 -5.23
CA HIS A 72 5.13 10.21 -4.42
C HIS A 72 5.59 11.06 -3.23
N PRO A 73 4.77 12.01 -2.75
CA PRO A 73 5.09 12.82 -1.57
C PRO A 73 5.42 11.99 -0.33
N SER A 74 4.81 10.81 -0.15
CA SER A 74 5.09 9.90 0.96
C SER A 74 6.49 9.26 0.92
N GLU A 75 7.13 9.23 -0.25
CA GLU A 75 8.48 8.69 -0.43
C GLU A 75 9.57 9.72 -0.15
N VAL A 76 9.21 11.00 -0.11
CA VAL A 76 10.17 12.11 0.07
C VAL A 76 10.90 12.00 1.39
N GLY A 77 10.17 11.76 2.48
CA GLY A 77 10.78 11.66 3.80
C GLY A 77 11.79 10.52 3.93
N PRO A 78 11.41 9.26 3.64
CA PRO A 78 12.34 8.15 3.60
C PRO A 78 13.53 8.38 2.67
N TYR A 79 13.31 9.02 1.51
CA TYR A 79 14.38 9.35 0.56
C TYR A 79 15.37 10.35 1.15
N LEU A 80 14.90 11.42 1.81
CA LEU A 80 15.77 12.40 2.46
C LEU A 80 16.62 11.79 3.58
N VAL A 81 16.05 10.85 4.37
CA VAL A 81 16.82 10.12 5.38
C VAL A 81 17.95 9.31 4.72
N LYS A 82 17.64 8.56 3.64
CA LYS A 82 18.64 7.82 2.86
C LYS A 82 19.69 8.74 2.27
N ALA A 83 19.29 9.89 1.71
CA ALA A 83 20.19 10.88 1.14
C ALA A 83 21.20 11.38 2.18
N ARG A 84 20.76 11.69 3.41
CA ARG A 84 21.68 12.08 4.47
C ARG A 84 22.67 10.96 4.84
N VAL A 85 22.19 9.72 4.93
CA VAL A 85 23.06 8.57 5.22
C VAL A 85 24.14 8.39 4.13
N VAL A 86 23.74 8.48 2.86
CA VAL A 86 24.67 8.38 1.71
C VAL A 86 25.66 9.54 1.68
N SER A 87 25.21 10.77 2.01
CA SER A 87 26.09 11.94 2.10
C SER A 87 27.08 11.89 3.28
N GLY A 88 26.99 10.87 4.13
CA GLY A 88 27.85 10.72 5.31
C GLY A 88 27.60 11.74 6.42
N LEU A 89 26.53 12.58 6.31
CA LEU A 89 26.22 13.60 7.29
C LEU A 89 25.55 12.97 8.53
N SER A 90 26.04 13.32 9.72
CA SER A 90 25.33 13.04 10.96
C SER A 90 24.08 13.96 11.09
N GLN A 91 23.14 13.57 11.95
CA GLN A 91 21.99 14.44 12.26
C GLN A 91 22.41 15.79 12.84
N THR A 92 23.51 15.83 13.60
CA THR A 92 24.08 17.05 14.17
C THR A 92 24.63 17.98 13.09
N GLU A 93 25.34 17.45 12.11
CA GLU A 93 25.87 18.25 10.99
C GLU A 93 24.75 18.76 10.09
N LEU A 94 23.74 17.93 9.79
CA LEU A 94 22.56 18.39 9.06
C LEU A 94 21.81 19.48 9.82
N ALA A 95 21.64 19.35 11.15
CA ALA A 95 21.01 20.34 11.99
C ALA A 95 21.77 21.69 11.93
N LYS A 96 23.11 21.64 12.02
CA LYS A 96 23.97 22.84 11.89
C LYS A 96 23.79 23.50 10.51
N LYS A 97 23.78 22.74 9.43
CA LYS A 97 23.54 23.26 8.08
C LYS A 97 22.16 23.90 7.91
N LEU A 98 21.14 23.33 8.54
CA LEU A 98 19.76 23.82 8.51
C LEU A 98 19.49 25.00 9.45
N GLY A 99 20.38 25.27 10.42
CA GLY A 99 20.17 26.28 11.45
C GLY A 99 19.10 25.86 12.47
N VAL A 100 18.95 24.57 12.75
CA VAL A 100 18.00 24.01 13.72
C VAL A 100 18.73 23.16 14.76
N SER A 101 18.04 22.74 15.82
CA SER A 101 18.62 21.85 16.82
C SER A 101 18.67 20.38 16.32
N GLN A 102 19.66 19.60 16.79
CA GLN A 102 19.74 18.17 16.48
C GLN A 102 18.47 17.39 16.87
N PRO A 103 17.81 17.62 18.03
CA PRO A 103 16.55 16.98 18.36
C PRO A 103 15.43 17.26 17.34
N MET A 104 15.46 18.40 16.66
CA MET A 104 14.51 18.74 15.61
C MET A 104 14.73 17.85 14.37
N VAL A 105 15.99 17.67 13.93
CA VAL A 105 16.31 16.76 12.83
C VAL A 105 15.96 15.32 13.20
N PHE A 106 16.27 14.90 14.42
CA PHE A 106 15.88 13.57 14.92
C PHE A 106 14.35 13.38 14.84
N LYS A 107 13.57 14.37 15.29
CA LYS A 107 12.10 14.32 15.20
C LYS A 107 11.62 14.21 13.75
N TYR A 108 12.16 15.03 12.85
CA TYR A 108 11.82 14.96 11.42
C TYR A 108 12.10 13.58 10.84
N GLU A 109 13.28 13.04 11.05
CA GLU A 109 13.64 11.72 10.51
C GLU A 109 12.89 10.56 11.16
N ASN A 110 12.54 10.70 12.45
CA ASN A 110 11.80 9.65 13.14
C ASN A 110 10.33 9.58 12.71
N SER A 111 9.76 10.72 12.31
CA SER A 111 8.45 10.79 11.68
C SER A 111 8.50 10.63 10.16
N GLU A 112 9.67 10.29 9.58
CA GLU A 112 9.87 10.26 8.13
C GLU A 112 9.40 11.56 7.45
N TYR A 113 9.68 12.70 8.10
CA TYR A 113 9.26 14.04 7.69
C TYR A 113 7.74 14.25 7.55
N GLN A 114 6.92 13.36 8.13
CA GLN A 114 5.46 13.54 8.13
C GLN A 114 5.09 14.82 8.90
N GLY A 115 4.18 15.61 8.33
CA GLY A 115 3.74 16.88 8.91
C GLY A 115 4.73 18.03 8.78
N VAL A 116 5.87 17.82 8.11
CA VAL A 116 6.84 18.88 7.81
C VAL A 116 6.39 19.63 6.55
N ASN A 117 6.47 20.98 6.58
CA ASN A 117 6.07 21.79 5.45
C ASN A 117 7.04 21.66 4.26
N LEU A 118 6.55 21.97 3.05
CA LEU A 118 7.29 21.81 1.79
C LEU A 118 8.57 22.67 1.75
N GLU A 119 8.55 23.86 2.36
CA GLU A 119 9.71 24.73 2.44
C GLU A 119 10.87 24.06 3.19
N THR A 120 10.55 23.46 4.35
CA THR A 120 11.55 22.73 5.15
C THR A 120 12.09 21.51 4.38
N LEU A 121 11.21 20.73 3.70
CA LEU A 121 11.63 19.61 2.87
C LEU A 121 12.57 20.06 1.75
N SER A 122 12.25 21.17 1.09
CA SER A 122 13.09 21.77 0.03
C SER A 122 14.45 22.22 0.56
N ARG A 123 14.48 22.82 1.77
CA ARG A 123 15.73 23.22 2.43
C ARG A 123 16.60 22.00 2.77
N VAL A 124 15.99 20.93 3.30
CA VAL A 124 16.70 19.68 3.60
C VAL A 124 17.27 19.07 2.32
N ALA A 125 16.46 18.95 1.26
CA ALA A 125 16.91 18.43 -0.03
C ALA A 125 18.09 19.23 -0.60
N LYS A 126 18.03 20.57 -0.53
CA LYS A 126 19.13 21.45 -0.97
C LYS A 126 20.41 21.21 -0.15
N MET A 127 20.32 21.04 1.16
CA MET A 127 21.49 20.78 2.02
C MET A 127 22.10 19.40 1.77
N LEU A 128 21.30 18.45 1.30
CA LEU A 128 21.73 17.10 0.93
C LEU A 128 22.13 16.98 -0.55
N GLU A 129 22.05 18.08 -1.30
CA GLU A 129 22.38 18.14 -2.73
C GLU A 129 21.56 17.17 -3.59
N VAL A 130 20.31 16.91 -3.18
CA VAL A 130 19.38 16.06 -3.92
C VAL A 130 18.25 16.89 -4.54
N SER A 131 17.87 16.54 -5.76
CA SER A 131 16.71 17.13 -6.44
C SER A 131 15.46 16.35 -6.06
N LEU A 132 14.45 17.04 -5.55
CA LEU A 132 13.11 16.49 -5.39
C LEU A 132 12.35 16.73 -6.70
N ASN A 133 12.52 15.86 -7.66
CA ASN A 133 11.66 15.82 -8.84
C ASN A 133 10.35 15.12 -8.43
N LEU A 134 9.49 15.87 -7.74
CA LEU A 134 8.10 15.46 -7.62
C LEU A 134 7.55 15.62 -9.04
N GLU A 135 7.42 14.50 -9.75
CA GLU A 135 6.53 14.45 -10.88
C GLU A 135 5.15 14.74 -10.29
N THR A 136 4.75 16.01 -10.31
CA THR A 136 3.34 16.33 -10.20
C THR A 136 2.73 15.76 -11.46
N PHE A 137 2.37 14.48 -11.40
CA PHE A 137 1.38 13.99 -12.33
C PHE A 137 0.17 14.90 -12.08
N HIS A 138 -0.03 15.84 -12.98
CA HIS A 138 -1.37 16.30 -13.21
C HIS A 138 -2.11 15.01 -13.53
N GLN A 139 -2.67 14.39 -12.48
CA GLN A 139 -3.62 13.31 -12.70
C GLN A 139 -4.65 13.95 -13.63
N PRO A 140 -4.70 13.58 -14.92
CA PRO A 140 -5.86 13.94 -15.71
C PRO A 140 -6.96 13.14 -15.06
N GLY A 141 -7.56 13.72 -14.01
CA GLY A 141 -8.56 13.03 -13.26
C GLY A 141 -8.46 13.07 -11.74
N SER A 142 -7.80 14.03 -11.11
CA SER A 142 -8.30 14.59 -9.86
C SER A 142 -9.58 15.41 -10.12
N LYS A 143 -10.24 15.18 -11.26
CA LYS A 143 -11.68 15.36 -11.36
C LYS A 143 -12.24 14.44 -10.30
N GLY A 144 -12.86 15.01 -9.27
CA GLY A 144 -13.48 14.27 -8.20
C GLY A 144 -14.36 13.13 -8.71
N TYR A 145 -14.94 12.37 -7.84
CA TYR A 145 -15.86 11.28 -8.15
C TYR A 145 -16.60 11.47 -9.49
N ASP A 146 -16.49 10.47 -10.37
CA ASP A 146 -17.17 10.46 -11.68
C ASP A 146 -18.24 9.36 -11.69
N PRO A 147 -19.51 9.72 -11.47
CA PRO A 147 -20.59 8.74 -11.41
C PRO A 147 -20.76 7.97 -12.72
N LYS A 148 -20.46 8.57 -13.88
CA LYS A 148 -20.61 7.90 -15.18
C LYS A 148 -19.59 6.78 -15.35
N ARG A 149 -18.34 7.01 -14.98
CA ARG A 149 -17.29 5.97 -15.03
C ARG A 149 -17.58 4.83 -14.06
N GLN A 150 -18.01 5.13 -12.83
CA GLN A 150 -18.40 4.10 -11.87
C GLN A 150 -19.59 3.29 -12.38
N GLU A 151 -20.62 3.93 -12.87
CA GLU A 151 -21.81 3.27 -13.42
C GLU A 151 -21.48 2.41 -14.63
N ALA A 152 -20.65 2.90 -15.56
CA ALA A 152 -20.19 2.12 -16.71
C ALA A 152 -19.37 0.91 -16.28
N THR A 153 -18.51 1.02 -15.24
CA THR A 153 -17.75 -0.11 -14.69
C THR A 153 -18.68 -1.16 -14.05
N ILE A 154 -19.70 -0.72 -13.32
CA ILE A 154 -20.74 -1.61 -12.76
C ILE A 154 -21.48 -2.35 -13.88
N LEU A 155 -21.93 -1.63 -14.90
CA LEU A 155 -22.61 -2.23 -16.06
C LEU A 155 -21.73 -3.24 -16.79
N PHE A 156 -20.44 -2.91 -16.98
CA PHE A 156 -19.47 -3.83 -17.57
C PHE A 156 -19.44 -5.17 -16.82
N PHE A 157 -19.21 -5.14 -15.51
CA PHE A 157 -19.14 -6.39 -14.74
C PHE A 157 -20.46 -7.15 -14.65
N THR A 158 -21.59 -6.45 -14.63
CA THR A 158 -22.92 -7.11 -14.62
C THR A 158 -23.27 -7.81 -15.93
N ARG A 159 -22.51 -7.57 -16.98
CA ARG A 159 -22.66 -8.24 -18.28
C ARG A 159 -21.57 -9.29 -18.53
N GLU A 160 -20.31 -8.96 -18.21
CA GLU A 160 -19.17 -9.82 -18.53
C GLU A 160 -18.95 -10.95 -17.52
N VAL A 161 -19.35 -10.77 -16.27
CA VAL A 161 -19.21 -11.82 -15.25
C VAL A 161 -20.47 -12.68 -15.22
N ASN A 162 -20.28 -13.99 -15.14
CA ASN A 162 -21.39 -14.94 -15.10
C ASN A 162 -22.41 -14.57 -14.03
N ASN A 163 -23.63 -14.24 -14.46
CA ASN A 163 -24.73 -13.75 -13.62
C ASN A 163 -25.13 -14.73 -12.51
N THR A 164 -24.85 -16.01 -12.63
CA THR A 164 -25.17 -17.01 -11.59
C THR A 164 -24.44 -16.70 -10.27
N PHE A 165 -23.26 -16.09 -10.33
CA PHE A 165 -22.41 -15.82 -9.17
C PHE A 165 -22.21 -14.33 -8.88
N LEU A 166 -22.82 -13.41 -9.63
CA LEU A 166 -22.64 -11.99 -9.44
C LEU A 166 -23.63 -11.43 -8.43
N GLY A 167 -23.34 -11.64 -7.16
CA GLY A 167 -23.98 -10.93 -6.07
C GLY A 167 -23.33 -9.55 -5.82
N LYS A 168 -24.09 -8.69 -5.17
CA LYS A 168 -23.67 -7.31 -4.81
C LYS A 168 -22.31 -7.29 -4.11
N THR A 169 -22.06 -8.19 -3.15
CA THR A 169 -20.77 -8.27 -2.44
C THR A 169 -19.62 -8.55 -3.40
N LYS A 170 -19.77 -9.51 -4.32
CA LYS A 170 -18.76 -9.82 -5.34
C LYS A 170 -18.53 -8.62 -6.25
N LEU A 171 -19.58 -7.95 -6.70
CA LEU A 171 -19.49 -6.76 -7.53
C LEU A 171 -18.67 -5.65 -6.86
N MET A 172 -18.89 -5.37 -5.56
CA MET A 172 -18.10 -4.37 -4.82
C MET A 172 -16.61 -4.73 -4.75
N LYS A 173 -16.27 -6.03 -4.70
CA LYS A 173 -14.87 -6.47 -4.73
C LYS A 173 -14.25 -6.37 -6.12
N LEU A 174 -15.01 -6.58 -7.18
CA LEU A 174 -14.55 -6.36 -8.55
C LEU A 174 -14.19 -4.89 -8.77
N LEU A 175 -15.01 -3.96 -8.29
CA LEU A 175 -14.71 -2.53 -8.34
C LEU A 175 -13.42 -2.20 -7.56
N TYR A 176 -13.26 -2.79 -6.37
CA TYR A 176 -12.06 -2.60 -5.56
C TYR A 176 -10.79 -3.08 -6.29
N TYR A 177 -10.77 -4.32 -6.80
CA TYR A 177 -9.59 -4.84 -7.51
C TYR A 177 -9.31 -4.10 -8.81
N THR A 178 -10.36 -3.63 -9.50
CA THR A 178 -10.21 -2.76 -10.67
C THR A 178 -9.39 -1.51 -10.33
N ASP A 179 -9.74 -0.81 -9.28
CA ASP A 179 -9.05 0.41 -8.89
C ASP A 179 -7.73 0.14 -8.18
N TYR A 180 -7.70 -0.82 -7.25
CA TYR A 180 -6.50 -1.15 -6.49
C TYR A 180 -5.32 -1.50 -7.40
N GLU A 181 -5.50 -2.43 -8.34
CA GLU A 181 -4.45 -2.84 -9.24
C GLU A 181 -4.11 -1.78 -10.29
N TRP A 182 -5.10 -1.04 -10.76
CA TRP A 182 -4.86 0.04 -11.72
C TRP A 182 -4.09 1.21 -11.10
N ILE A 183 -4.41 1.56 -9.87
CA ILE A 183 -3.66 2.56 -9.09
C ILE A 183 -2.21 2.12 -8.90
N GLN A 184 -1.95 0.83 -8.62
CA GLN A 184 -0.58 0.33 -8.49
C GLN A 184 0.24 0.44 -9.79
N LYS A 185 -0.43 0.40 -10.94
CA LYS A 185 0.19 0.47 -12.28
C LYS A 185 0.28 1.89 -12.82
N GLN A 186 -0.78 2.67 -12.66
CA GLN A 186 -0.98 3.94 -13.34
C GLN A 186 -1.13 5.14 -12.40
N GLY A 187 -1.23 4.91 -11.08
CA GLY A 187 -1.38 5.96 -10.09
C GLY A 187 -2.76 6.62 -10.05
N VAL A 188 -3.74 6.12 -10.81
CA VAL A 188 -5.10 6.70 -10.91
C VAL A 188 -6.17 5.62 -10.80
N SER A 189 -7.34 5.98 -10.27
CA SER A 189 -8.50 5.07 -10.19
C SER A 189 -9.29 5.07 -11.50
N ILE A 190 -9.79 3.91 -11.91
CA ILE A 190 -10.69 3.77 -13.06
C ILE A 190 -12.08 4.29 -12.70
N THR A 191 -12.66 3.85 -11.57
CA THR A 191 -14.00 4.24 -11.14
C THR A 191 -14.07 5.63 -10.54
N ARG A 192 -12.94 6.17 -10.08
CA ARG A 192 -12.79 7.45 -9.37
C ARG A 192 -13.59 7.55 -8.07
N ASP A 193 -13.98 6.43 -7.50
CA ASP A 193 -14.53 6.38 -6.15
C ASP A 193 -13.43 6.10 -5.12
N SER A 194 -13.67 6.46 -3.87
CA SER A 194 -12.86 6.05 -2.73
C SER A 194 -13.46 4.80 -2.07
N TYR A 195 -12.71 4.14 -1.21
CA TYR A 195 -13.11 2.89 -0.59
C TYR A 195 -13.10 3.00 0.93
N VAL A 196 -14.03 2.31 1.57
CA VAL A 196 -14.15 2.26 3.04
C VAL A 196 -13.94 0.83 3.51
N ALA A 197 -13.14 0.66 4.57
CA ALA A 197 -12.94 -0.63 5.22
C ALA A 197 -14.22 -1.07 5.93
N LYS A 198 -14.82 -2.18 5.49
CA LYS A 198 -15.99 -2.81 6.11
C LYS A 198 -15.64 -4.22 6.59
N GLN A 199 -16.51 -4.80 7.39
CA GLN A 199 -16.30 -6.14 7.99
C GLN A 199 -16.00 -7.24 6.96
N TYR A 200 -16.59 -7.17 5.77
CA TYR A 200 -16.37 -8.11 4.67
C TYR A 200 -15.42 -7.57 3.59
N GLY A 201 -14.48 -6.71 3.98
CA GLY A 201 -13.48 -6.10 3.10
C GLY A 201 -13.88 -4.73 2.55
N PRO A 202 -13.08 -4.16 1.62
CA PRO A 202 -13.29 -2.84 1.06
C PRO A 202 -14.59 -2.72 0.26
N VAL A 203 -15.26 -1.56 0.37
CA VAL A 203 -16.48 -1.23 -0.35
C VAL A 203 -16.34 0.19 -0.93
N PRO A 204 -16.72 0.42 -2.21
CA PRO A 204 -16.74 1.75 -2.78
C PRO A 204 -17.66 2.66 -1.95
N LYS A 205 -17.20 3.85 -1.64
CA LYS A 205 -17.91 4.80 -0.76
C LYS A 205 -19.29 5.18 -1.33
N ARG A 206 -19.40 5.28 -2.65
CA ARG A 206 -20.63 5.61 -3.37
C ARG A 206 -21.22 4.45 -4.18
N GLY A 207 -20.74 3.23 -3.92
CA GLY A 207 -21.19 2.03 -4.66
C GLY A 207 -22.68 1.77 -4.52
N GLU A 208 -23.26 1.95 -3.33
CA GLU A 208 -24.72 1.79 -3.11
C GLU A 208 -25.52 2.84 -3.87
N GLU A 209 -25.08 4.10 -3.84
CA GLU A 209 -25.75 5.19 -4.55
C GLU A 209 -25.70 4.96 -6.07
N ALA A 210 -24.59 4.44 -6.59
CA ALA A 210 -24.47 4.10 -8.01
C ALA A 210 -25.42 2.97 -8.42
N LEU A 211 -25.54 1.92 -7.60
CA LEU A 211 -26.52 0.84 -7.83
C LEU A 211 -27.94 1.36 -7.84
N GLU A 212 -28.31 2.22 -6.89
CA GLU A 212 -29.65 2.81 -6.84
C GLU A 212 -29.94 3.72 -8.05
N ARG A 213 -28.95 4.52 -8.51
CA ARG A 213 -29.10 5.32 -9.73
C ARG A 213 -29.33 4.44 -10.97
N LEU A 214 -28.50 3.39 -11.14
CA LEU A 214 -28.63 2.44 -12.24
C LEU A 214 -29.97 1.69 -12.22
N LYS A 215 -30.42 1.28 -11.02
CA LYS A 215 -31.74 0.64 -10.85
C LYS A 215 -32.89 1.58 -11.22
N LYS A 216 -32.89 2.82 -10.75
CA LYS A 216 -33.88 3.84 -11.11
C LYS A 216 -33.88 4.16 -12.61
N ALA A 217 -32.71 4.12 -13.25
CA ALA A 217 -32.56 4.29 -14.70
C ALA A 217 -32.96 3.06 -15.53
N GLY A 218 -33.36 1.96 -14.88
CA GLY A 218 -33.69 0.69 -15.56
C GLY A 218 -32.45 0.09 -16.26
N ALA A 219 -31.26 0.40 -15.78
CA ALA A 219 -30.01 -0.09 -16.38
C ALA A 219 -29.52 -1.39 -15.73
N ILE A 220 -29.90 -1.65 -14.49
CA ILE A 220 -29.67 -2.91 -13.79
C ILE A 220 -30.93 -3.37 -13.07
N ARG A 221 -31.00 -4.69 -12.83
CA ARG A 221 -31.98 -5.31 -11.94
C ARG A 221 -31.23 -5.96 -10.76
N ILE A 222 -31.79 -5.82 -9.56
CA ILE A 222 -31.29 -6.45 -8.35
C ILE A 222 -32.40 -7.34 -7.79
N ASP A 223 -32.18 -8.64 -7.85
CA ASP A 223 -33.11 -9.67 -7.42
C ASP A 223 -32.59 -10.36 -6.16
N LYS A 224 -33.45 -10.58 -5.16
CA LYS A 224 -33.12 -11.45 -4.04
C LYS A 224 -33.24 -12.91 -4.48
N VAL A 225 -32.13 -13.61 -4.44
CA VAL A 225 -32.02 -15.03 -4.82
C VAL A 225 -31.56 -15.83 -3.63
N LYS A 226 -32.25 -16.94 -3.35
CA LYS A 226 -31.88 -17.84 -2.28
C LYS A 226 -30.83 -18.82 -2.79
N LEU A 227 -29.65 -18.83 -2.15
CA LEU A 227 -28.56 -19.76 -2.43
C LEU A 227 -28.30 -20.61 -1.18
N GLY A 228 -28.88 -21.83 -1.17
CA GLY A 228 -28.85 -22.65 0.03
C GLY A 228 -29.52 -21.96 1.21
N ASN A 229 -28.77 -21.69 2.28
CA ASN A 229 -29.29 -21.10 3.54
C ASN A 229 -29.12 -19.57 3.64
N TYR A 230 -28.66 -18.87 2.57
CA TYR A 230 -28.49 -17.42 2.61
C TYR A 230 -29.11 -16.72 1.41
N ASP A 231 -29.53 -15.48 1.61
CA ASP A 231 -30.06 -14.61 0.57
C ASP A 231 -28.93 -13.83 -0.09
N GLN A 232 -28.99 -13.72 -1.43
CA GLN A 232 -28.06 -12.94 -2.22
C GLN A 232 -28.81 -11.90 -3.03
N ASP A 233 -28.34 -10.64 -3.01
CA ASP A 233 -28.76 -9.60 -3.93
C ASP A 233 -27.99 -9.79 -5.24
N ARG A 234 -28.63 -10.40 -6.26
CA ARG A 234 -28.06 -10.64 -7.58
C ARG A 234 -28.20 -9.41 -8.45
N CYS A 235 -27.08 -8.93 -9.01
CA CYS A 235 -27.04 -7.80 -9.91
C CYS A 235 -27.00 -8.28 -11.37
N THR A 236 -27.97 -7.84 -12.20
CA THR A 236 -28.06 -8.17 -13.63
C THR A 236 -28.08 -6.89 -14.46
N GLY A 237 -27.15 -6.74 -15.40
CA GLY A 237 -27.10 -5.62 -16.34
C GLY A 237 -28.18 -5.73 -17.41
N LEU A 238 -28.92 -4.65 -17.63
CA LEU A 238 -29.98 -4.54 -18.64
C LEU A 238 -29.59 -3.62 -19.79
N LYS A 239 -28.57 -2.77 -19.62
CA LYS A 239 -28.05 -1.86 -20.64
C LYS A 239 -26.56 -2.12 -20.88
N GLU A 240 -26.07 -1.70 -22.04
CA GLU A 240 -24.66 -1.74 -22.37
C GLU A 240 -23.87 -0.69 -21.60
N PRO A 241 -22.63 -0.98 -21.15
CA PRO A 241 -21.75 0.02 -20.59
C PRO A 241 -21.27 0.99 -21.68
N ASP A 242 -21.14 2.26 -21.33
CA ASP A 242 -20.48 3.24 -22.19
C ASP A 242 -18.94 3.08 -22.07
N LEU A 243 -18.37 2.27 -22.96
CA LEU A 243 -16.93 2.02 -23.00
C LEU A 243 -16.12 3.18 -23.59
N SER A 244 -16.76 4.18 -24.20
CA SER A 244 -16.07 5.38 -24.71
C SER A 244 -15.47 6.25 -23.58
N LEU A 245 -15.91 6.02 -22.35
CA LEU A 245 -15.36 6.66 -21.14
C LEU A 245 -13.97 6.15 -20.74
N PHE A 246 -13.51 5.05 -21.32
CA PHE A 246 -12.28 4.34 -20.95
C PHE A 246 -11.29 4.29 -22.10
N THR A 247 -9.99 4.26 -21.77
CA THR A 247 -8.96 3.96 -22.76
C THR A 247 -8.98 2.47 -23.10
N THR A 248 -8.34 2.11 -24.21
CA THR A 248 -8.18 0.69 -24.62
C THR A 248 -7.51 -0.15 -23.52
N GLU A 249 -6.53 0.45 -22.81
CA GLU A 249 -5.79 -0.21 -21.73
C GLU A 249 -6.67 -0.41 -20.48
N GLU A 250 -7.50 0.57 -20.16
CA GLU A 250 -8.48 0.45 -19.06
C GLU A 250 -9.51 -0.66 -19.37
N VAL A 251 -10.04 -0.70 -20.60
CA VAL A 251 -10.95 -1.77 -21.03
C VAL A 251 -10.27 -3.15 -20.97
N ALA A 252 -9.02 -3.26 -21.41
CA ALA A 252 -8.26 -4.50 -21.30
C ALA A 252 -8.06 -4.93 -19.84
N HIS A 253 -7.85 -3.97 -18.93
CA HIS A 253 -7.76 -4.24 -17.51
C HIS A 253 -9.10 -4.72 -16.91
N LEU A 254 -10.22 -4.07 -17.26
CA LEU A 254 -11.57 -4.51 -16.86
C LEU A 254 -11.83 -5.97 -17.29
N ASN A 255 -11.50 -6.32 -18.54
CA ASN A 255 -11.61 -7.69 -19.04
C ASN A 255 -10.74 -8.69 -18.25
N ASN A 256 -9.52 -8.30 -17.90
CA ASN A 256 -8.62 -9.15 -17.10
C ASN A 256 -9.19 -9.43 -15.71
N ILE A 257 -9.70 -8.40 -15.03
CA ILE A 257 -10.37 -8.52 -13.73
C ILE A 257 -11.61 -9.43 -13.84
N ALA A 258 -12.47 -9.21 -14.85
CA ALA A 258 -13.66 -10.03 -15.07
C ALA A 258 -13.30 -11.50 -15.23
N LYS A 259 -12.36 -11.81 -16.13
CA LYS A 259 -11.91 -13.18 -16.43
C LYS A 259 -11.27 -13.86 -15.22
N ARG A 260 -10.40 -13.16 -14.49
CA ARG A 260 -9.70 -13.71 -13.32
C ARG A 260 -10.66 -14.11 -12.21
N PHE A 261 -11.66 -13.30 -11.93
CA PHE A 261 -12.61 -13.51 -10.85
C PHE A 261 -13.95 -14.15 -11.29
N GLU A 262 -14.09 -14.57 -12.55
CA GLU A 262 -15.33 -15.12 -13.09
C GLU A 262 -15.92 -16.23 -12.21
N SER A 263 -15.11 -17.23 -11.87
CA SER A 263 -15.54 -18.41 -11.09
C SER A 263 -15.46 -18.21 -9.57
N TRP A 264 -14.91 -17.06 -9.10
CA TRP A 264 -14.74 -16.82 -7.67
C TRP A 264 -16.05 -16.50 -6.98
N THR A 265 -16.22 -17.01 -5.77
CA THR A 265 -17.34 -16.64 -4.90
C THR A 265 -17.06 -15.30 -4.19
N ALA A 266 -18.12 -14.65 -3.71
CA ALA A 266 -17.99 -13.43 -2.89
C ALA A 266 -17.15 -13.68 -1.62
N LYS A 267 -17.22 -14.89 -1.04
CA LYS A 267 -16.43 -15.27 0.13
C LYS A 267 -14.95 -15.32 -0.21
N GLN A 268 -14.55 -16.04 -1.27
CA GLN A 268 -13.16 -16.12 -1.69
C GLN A 268 -12.56 -14.73 -1.98
N MET A 269 -13.31 -13.87 -2.65
CA MET A 269 -12.87 -12.49 -2.89
C MET A 269 -12.79 -11.67 -1.59
N SER A 270 -13.69 -11.89 -0.63
CA SER A 270 -13.63 -11.23 0.66
C SER A 270 -12.40 -11.68 1.45
N ASP A 271 -12.12 -12.98 1.48
CA ASP A 271 -10.97 -13.56 2.15
C ASP A 271 -9.66 -12.97 1.55
N LEU A 272 -9.56 -12.89 0.21
CA LEU A 272 -8.43 -12.28 -0.47
C LEU A 272 -8.25 -10.80 -0.10
N THR A 273 -9.35 -10.01 -0.06
CA THR A 273 -9.25 -8.58 0.32
C THR A 273 -8.79 -8.35 1.76
N HIS A 274 -8.95 -9.34 2.64
CA HIS A 274 -8.46 -9.28 4.00
C HIS A 274 -6.94 -9.51 4.11
N GLU A 275 -6.31 -10.05 3.05
CA GLU A 275 -4.86 -10.20 2.94
C GLU A 275 -4.21 -8.93 2.39
N ASP A 276 -4.99 -8.03 1.77
CA ASP A 276 -4.48 -6.80 1.18
C ASP A 276 -4.07 -5.79 2.28
N GLN A 277 -2.83 -5.31 2.18
CA GLN A 277 -2.27 -4.37 3.15
C GLN A 277 -3.11 -3.09 3.32
N PRO A 278 -3.66 -2.46 2.27
CA PRO A 278 -4.50 -1.27 2.43
C PRO A 278 -5.71 -1.50 3.35
N TRP A 279 -6.33 -2.69 3.29
CA TRP A 279 -7.43 -3.02 4.18
C TRP A 279 -6.94 -3.33 5.59
N GLN A 280 -5.88 -4.13 5.75
CA GLN A 280 -5.32 -4.51 7.06
C GLN A 280 -4.85 -3.30 7.87
N SER A 281 -4.28 -2.30 7.20
CA SER A 281 -3.77 -1.08 7.82
C SER A 281 -4.86 -0.05 8.13
N THR A 282 -6.11 -0.29 7.67
CA THR A 282 -7.20 0.68 7.81
C THR A 282 -8.20 0.23 8.88
N ARG A 283 -8.51 1.11 9.84
CA ARG A 283 -9.53 0.86 10.85
C ARG A 283 -10.91 0.74 10.20
N LEU A 284 -11.74 -0.23 10.65
CA LEU A 284 -13.11 -0.41 10.14
C LEU A 284 -13.91 0.90 10.19
N GLY A 285 -14.62 1.18 9.11
CA GLY A 285 -15.42 2.39 8.92
C GLY A 285 -14.63 3.58 8.34
N HIS A 286 -13.30 3.50 8.25
CA HIS A 286 -12.47 4.56 7.71
C HIS A 286 -12.17 4.36 6.22
N GLU A 287 -11.80 5.46 5.55
CA GLU A 287 -11.44 5.46 4.14
C GLU A 287 -10.07 4.79 3.95
N ILE A 288 -9.99 3.93 2.93
CA ILE A 288 -8.79 3.17 2.59
C ILE A 288 -7.93 3.98 1.65
N THR A 289 -6.63 4.10 1.96
CA THR A 289 -5.65 4.66 1.04
C THR A 289 -5.16 3.56 0.11
N LEU A 290 -5.57 3.60 -1.17
CA LEU A 290 -5.20 2.60 -2.18
C LEU A 290 -3.83 2.83 -2.82
N TYR A 291 -3.25 4.00 -2.63
CA TYR A 291 -1.91 4.31 -3.13
C TYR A 291 -0.87 3.48 -2.40
N ARG A 292 0.13 2.97 -3.13
CA ARG A 292 1.26 2.29 -2.51
C ARG A 292 1.83 3.18 -1.40
N ILE A 293 1.57 2.81 -0.17
CA ILE A 293 2.52 3.09 0.89
C ILE A 293 3.67 2.16 0.53
N SER A 294 4.76 2.70 -0.04
CA SER A 294 5.93 1.91 -0.39
C SER A 294 6.32 1.09 0.83
N GLU A 295 6.05 -0.23 0.78
CA GLU A 295 6.62 -1.13 1.76
C GLU A 295 8.13 -1.07 1.65
N LYS A 296 8.73 -0.86 2.79
CA LYS A 296 10.16 -0.76 3.04
C LYS A 296 10.90 -2.04 2.77
#